data_dfb87a4394d93544ed6dc2438a4fabe7
#
_entry.id   dfb87a4394d93544ed6dc2438a4fabe7
#
_cell.length_a   1.000
_cell.length_b   1.000
_cell.length_c   1.000
_cell.angle_alpha   90.00
_cell.angle_beta   90.00
_cell.angle_gamma   90.00
#
_symmetry.space_group_name_H-M   'P 1'
#
loop_
_entity.id
_entity.type
_entity.pdbx_description
1 polymer ?
#
loop_
_entity_poly.entity_id
_entity_poly.type
_entity_poly.pdbx_seq_one_letter_code
_entity_poly.pdbx_strand_id
1 'polypeptide(L)'
;MAEHPLEVSAASAAYDNARTNKLRRYPSPERDGSRLYPLASPSAKPSFRIGENDKVFTIGSCFARNVEASLIDVGMTVTSNETDLGPVGESLGFAANFFNKYSIHSIYNDLKWALEPDTYPGDDVIYEMPQKGLYADLQLGMSKLEFPISDIRDFRKRYLDVMARVVEADVVIITLGYVETWYDTKLGIYLNTSPPQPLVKADPERFQFRVLSYADVLEALRDVHALLLKHRTKPLKMLVTVSPVPLLSTFRDIDVLVANTYSKSVQRAAIDEFIASAEGVDYFPSYEFVMLSNPTIAWSRGDYRHVNADLVARIMSNVITQYVDTDKAAMTGEGPQAMTTAALQSSARMLYKMSDFEALKTLGADHAEQFDENTELLVMLGNAYLKTRDVETAFGVFEAARALDPDKPAPLERLITLCRPARQPERAKELLAEHARLFPGRENFRKNTNL
;
A
#
# COMPACT_ATOMS: atom_id res chain seq x y z
N MET A 1 3.11 33.89 9.61
CA MET A 1 3.29 32.54 10.18
C MET A 1 2.40 32.48 11.40
N ALA A 2 1.54 31.49 11.52
CA ALA A 2 0.73 31.34 12.72
C ALA A 2 1.64 30.99 13.89
N GLU A 3 1.69 31.86 14.89
CA GLU A 3 2.47 31.66 16.13
C GLU A 3 1.75 30.73 17.12
N HIS A 4 0.92 29.82 16.62
CA HIS A 4 0.09 28.99 17.50
C HIS A 4 0.50 27.54 17.42
N PRO A 5 0.56 26.83 18.56
CA PRO A 5 0.74 25.39 18.56
C PRO A 5 -0.40 24.70 17.80
N LEU A 6 -0.12 23.57 17.16
CA LEU A 6 -1.07 22.76 16.37
C LEU A 6 -2.35 22.42 17.16
N GLU A 7 -2.20 22.13 18.45
CA GLU A 7 -3.30 21.82 19.36
C GLU A 7 -3.09 22.49 20.72
N VAL A 8 -4.15 23.08 21.24
CA VAL A 8 -4.19 23.68 22.59
C VAL A 8 -5.40 23.14 23.33
N SER A 9 -5.18 22.58 24.51
CA SER A 9 -6.25 22.13 25.38
C SER A 9 -6.01 22.53 26.83
N ALA A 10 -7.10 22.66 27.60
CA ALA A 10 -7.00 22.84 29.04
C ALA A 10 -6.34 21.60 29.70
N ALA A 11 -5.57 21.81 30.75
CA ALA A 11 -4.88 20.69 31.42
C ALA A 11 -5.85 19.59 31.90
N SER A 12 -7.03 19.96 32.40
CA SER A 12 -8.07 18.99 32.79
C SER A 12 -8.52 18.14 31.61
N ALA A 13 -8.80 18.73 30.45
CA ALA A 13 -9.19 18.02 29.23
C ALA A 13 -8.06 17.09 28.74
N ALA A 14 -6.80 17.53 28.79
CA ALA A 14 -5.66 16.70 28.45
C ALA A 14 -5.52 15.47 29.38
N TYR A 15 -5.76 15.64 30.68
CA TYR A 15 -5.79 14.50 31.63
C TYR A 15 -6.97 13.57 31.36
N ASP A 16 -8.15 14.09 31.00
CA ASP A 16 -9.31 13.28 30.67
C ASP A 16 -9.09 12.47 29.40
N ASN A 17 -8.53 13.09 28.36
CA ASN A 17 -8.10 12.39 27.16
C ASN A 17 -7.06 11.29 27.47
N ALA A 18 -6.07 11.60 28.31
CA ALA A 18 -5.07 10.62 28.71
C ALA A 18 -5.67 9.45 29.52
N ARG A 19 -6.74 9.68 30.29
CA ARG A 19 -7.43 8.64 31.05
C ARG A 19 -8.27 7.72 30.17
N THR A 20 -8.93 8.28 29.16
CA THR A 20 -9.82 7.54 28.24
C THR A 20 -9.08 6.88 27.09
N ASN A 21 -7.97 7.46 26.61
CA ASN A 21 -7.18 6.91 25.52
C ASN A 21 -6.39 5.67 25.94
N LYS A 22 -6.90 4.49 25.61
CA LYS A 22 -6.23 3.19 25.88
C LYS A 22 -4.90 3.05 25.15
N LEU A 23 -4.68 3.78 24.04
CA LEU A 23 -3.50 3.70 23.18
C LEU A 23 -2.42 4.75 23.52
N ARG A 24 -2.58 5.52 24.59
CA ARG A 24 -1.71 6.65 24.94
C ARG A 24 -0.28 6.28 25.36
N ARG A 25 -0.03 5.02 25.66
CA ARG A 25 1.28 4.56 26.09
C ARG A 25 2.01 3.84 24.97
N TYR A 26 3.31 4.09 24.85
CA TYR A 26 4.12 3.33 23.92
C TYR A 26 4.11 1.84 24.29
N PRO A 27 3.95 0.92 23.32
CA PRO A 27 3.89 -0.52 23.59
C PRO A 27 5.19 -1.03 24.24
N SER A 28 5.07 -2.03 25.13
CA SER A 28 6.21 -2.77 25.69
C SER A 28 5.93 -4.28 25.61
N PRO A 29 6.95 -5.15 25.72
CA PRO A 29 6.73 -6.61 25.65
C PRO A 29 5.68 -7.13 26.63
N GLU A 30 5.63 -6.53 27.84
CA GLU A 30 4.67 -6.92 28.87
C GLU A 30 3.28 -6.27 28.70
N ARG A 31 3.19 -5.29 27.81
CA ARG A 31 1.96 -4.54 27.58
C ARG A 31 1.87 -4.06 26.14
N ASP A 32 0.90 -4.59 25.41
CA ASP A 32 0.61 -4.22 24.01
C ASP A 32 1.80 -4.42 23.05
N GLY A 33 2.78 -5.27 23.40
CA GLY A 33 3.97 -5.51 22.57
C GLY A 33 3.63 -6.02 21.17
N SER A 34 2.55 -6.79 21.04
CA SER A 34 2.03 -7.27 19.75
C SER A 34 1.57 -6.17 18.79
N ARG A 35 1.29 -4.95 19.31
CA ARG A 35 0.97 -3.79 18.46
C ARG A 35 2.19 -3.19 17.76
N LEU A 36 3.39 -3.46 18.25
CA LEU A 36 4.63 -2.93 17.70
C LEU A 36 5.46 -4.00 17.01
N TYR A 37 5.52 -5.18 17.59
CA TYR A 37 6.39 -6.25 17.10
C TYR A 37 5.64 -7.58 16.99
N PRO A 38 5.83 -8.35 15.92
CA PRO A 38 6.74 -8.11 14.80
C PRO A 38 6.23 -7.11 13.76
N LEU A 39 4.94 -6.80 13.80
CA LEU A 39 4.27 -5.90 12.87
C LEU A 39 3.61 -4.76 13.61
N ALA A 40 4.03 -3.56 13.31
CA ALA A 40 3.39 -2.39 13.86
C ALA A 40 1.93 -2.29 13.39
N SER A 41 1.05 -1.92 14.31
CA SER A 41 -0.38 -1.72 14.05
C SER A 41 -0.85 -0.40 14.67
N PRO A 42 -0.43 0.75 14.12
CA PRO A 42 -0.93 2.05 14.53
C PRO A 42 -2.42 2.17 14.19
N SER A 43 -3.18 2.89 15.00
CA SER A 43 -4.60 3.12 14.78
C SER A 43 -4.84 4.53 14.25
N ALA A 44 -5.67 4.67 13.22
CA ALA A 44 -6.24 5.94 12.80
C ALA A 44 -7.50 6.24 13.60
N LYS A 45 -7.95 7.50 13.57
CA LYS A 45 -9.24 7.93 14.11
C LYS A 45 -10.06 8.51 12.97
N PRO A 46 -10.89 7.69 12.29
CA PRO A 46 -11.68 8.14 11.16
C PRO A 46 -12.64 9.27 11.51
N SER A 47 -12.65 10.34 10.70
CA SER A 47 -13.65 11.41 10.78
C SER A 47 -14.84 11.15 9.84
N PHE A 48 -14.67 10.22 8.88
CA PHE A 48 -15.72 9.82 7.93
C PHE A 48 -15.73 8.31 7.72
N ARG A 49 -16.78 7.83 7.05
CA ARG A 49 -16.93 6.44 6.60
C ARG A 49 -16.98 6.35 5.09
N ILE A 50 -16.55 5.22 4.56
CA ILE A 50 -16.57 4.87 3.14
C ILE A 50 -17.67 3.83 2.95
N GLY A 51 -18.70 4.15 2.16
CA GLY A 51 -19.78 3.22 1.83
C GLY A 51 -19.32 2.14 0.83
N GLU A 52 -19.96 0.98 0.83
CA GLU A 52 -19.62 -0.13 -0.08
C GLU A 52 -19.69 0.28 -1.57
N ASN A 53 -20.57 1.23 -1.92
CA ASN A 53 -20.75 1.73 -3.28
C ASN A 53 -19.98 3.01 -3.56
N ASP A 54 -19.20 3.52 -2.60
CA ASP A 54 -18.39 4.72 -2.80
C ASP A 54 -17.30 4.45 -3.86
N LYS A 55 -17.17 5.40 -4.77
CA LYS A 55 -16.10 5.39 -5.77
C LYS A 55 -14.85 5.99 -5.15
N VAL A 56 -13.72 5.33 -5.36
CA VAL A 56 -12.43 5.78 -4.85
C VAL A 56 -11.54 6.25 -6.00
N PHE A 57 -10.84 7.35 -5.81
CA PHE A 57 -9.78 7.81 -6.69
C PHE A 57 -8.46 7.83 -5.93
N THR A 58 -7.41 7.20 -6.45
CA THR A 58 -6.10 7.19 -5.81
C THR A 58 -5.06 7.88 -6.67
N ILE A 59 -4.20 8.69 -6.04
CA ILE A 59 -3.09 9.36 -6.73
C ILE A 59 -1.88 9.45 -5.79
N GLY A 60 -0.69 9.40 -6.35
CA GLY A 60 0.55 9.60 -5.59
C GLY A 60 1.64 8.62 -5.98
N SER A 61 2.49 8.25 -5.01
CA SER A 61 3.65 7.39 -5.23
C SER A 61 3.25 5.97 -5.69
N CYS A 62 4.23 5.13 -6.00
CA CYS A 62 3.98 3.73 -6.35
C CYS A 62 3.20 2.96 -5.26
N PHE A 63 3.20 3.43 -4.01
CA PHE A 63 2.37 2.85 -2.95
C PHE A 63 0.87 3.02 -3.23
N ALA A 64 0.44 4.08 -3.95
CA ALA A 64 -0.95 4.26 -4.36
C ALA A 64 -1.45 3.09 -5.22
N ARG A 65 -0.59 2.49 -6.04
CA ARG A 65 -0.94 1.32 -6.87
C ARG A 65 -1.24 0.08 -6.02
N ASN A 66 -0.53 -0.08 -4.91
CA ASN A 66 -0.80 -1.16 -3.96
C ASN A 66 -2.15 -0.93 -3.25
N VAL A 67 -2.46 0.32 -2.93
CA VAL A 67 -3.77 0.71 -2.35
C VAL A 67 -4.90 0.39 -3.33
N GLU A 68 -4.76 0.76 -4.60
CA GLU A 68 -5.75 0.44 -5.65
C GLU A 68 -6.01 -1.05 -5.78
N ALA A 69 -4.95 -1.84 -5.96
CA ALA A 69 -5.08 -3.29 -6.11
C ALA A 69 -5.86 -3.89 -4.94
N SER A 70 -5.53 -3.49 -3.70
CA SER A 70 -6.20 -4.00 -2.51
C SER A 70 -7.66 -3.57 -2.40
N LEU A 71 -8.01 -2.36 -2.84
CA LEU A 71 -9.41 -1.89 -2.86
C LEU A 71 -10.24 -2.63 -3.91
N ILE A 72 -9.66 -2.88 -5.08
CA ILE A 72 -10.28 -3.67 -6.15
C ILE A 72 -10.51 -5.12 -5.69
N ASP A 73 -9.53 -5.72 -5.01
CA ASP A 73 -9.63 -7.10 -4.49
C ASP A 73 -10.79 -7.28 -3.49
N VAL A 74 -11.20 -6.22 -2.81
CA VAL A 74 -12.38 -6.24 -1.92
C VAL A 74 -13.66 -5.74 -2.60
N GLY A 75 -13.64 -5.53 -3.91
CA GLY A 75 -14.82 -5.21 -4.72
C GLY A 75 -15.18 -3.72 -4.80
N MET A 76 -14.29 -2.81 -4.36
CA MET A 76 -14.53 -1.37 -4.48
C MET A 76 -14.25 -0.86 -5.89
N THR A 77 -15.02 0.13 -6.32
CA THR A 77 -14.82 0.81 -7.60
C THR A 77 -13.70 1.84 -7.47
N VAL A 78 -12.60 1.61 -8.18
CA VAL A 78 -11.44 2.54 -8.21
C VAL A 78 -11.38 3.22 -9.57
N THR A 79 -11.81 4.49 -9.63
CA THR A 79 -11.97 5.24 -10.88
C THR A 79 -10.64 5.65 -11.52
N SER A 80 -9.55 5.71 -10.75
CA SER A 80 -8.20 5.96 -11.27
C SER A 80 -7.59 4.77 -12.02
N ASN A 81 -8.14 3.56 -11.86
CA ASN A 81 -7.65 2.35 -12.52
C ASN A 81 -8.45 1.97 -13.79
N GLU A 82 -9.59 2.60 -14.01
CA GLU A 82 -10.40 2.39 -15.21
C GLU A 82 -9.83 3.20 -16.39
N THR A 83 -8.76 2.71 -17.05
CA THR A 83 -7.98 3.50 -17.99
C THR A 83 -7.79 2.80 -19.32
N ASP A 84 -8.22 3.47 -20.39
CA ASP A 84 -7.72 3.23 -21.74
C ASP A 84 -6.67 4.30 -22.09
N LEU A 85 -5.41 3.93 -21.98
CA LEU A 85 -4.28 4.82 -22.32
C LEU A 85 -3.85 4.71 -23.80
N GLY A 86 -4.59 3.98 -24.60
CA GLY A 86 -4.34 3.81 -26.03
C GLY A 86 -3.07 3.01 -26.36
N PRO A 87 -2.63 3.03 -27.63
CA PRO A 87 -1.54 2.18 -28.13
C PRO A 87 -0.22 2.36 -27.40
N VAL A 88 0.09 3.57 -26.94
CA VAL A 88 1.32 3.82 -26.15
C VAL A 88 1.25 3.13 -24.79
N GLY A 89 0.11 3.24 -24.11
CA GLY A 89 -0.11 2.55 -22.83
C GLY A 89 -0.04 1.03 -22.96
N GLU A 90 -0.65 0.47 -24.01
CA GLU A 90 -0.62 -0.96 -24.31
C GLU A 90 0.80 -1.45 -24.62
N SER A 91 1.57 -0.70 -25.41
CA SER A 91 2.93 -1.09 -25.81
C SER A 91 3.91 -1.18 -24.66
N LEU A 92 3.64 -0.45 -23.56
CA LEU A 92 4.53 -0.34 -22.42
C LEU A 92 4.26 -1.37 -21.33
N GLY A 93 3.13 -2.09 -21.40
CA GLY A 93 2.79 -3.19 -20.48
C GLY A 93 2.67 -2.82 -18.99
N PHE A 94 2.88 -1.55 -18.63
CA PHE A 94 2.91 -1.03 -17.26
C PHE A 94 2.15 0.29 -17.12
N ALA A 95 0.95 0.37 -17.69
CA ALA A 95 0.12 1.57 -17.69
C ALA A 95 -0.01 2.21 -16.29
N ALA A 96 -0.11 1.40 -15.23
CA ALA A 96 -0.24 1.87 -13.86
C ALA A 96 0.93 2.76 -13.38
N ASN A 97 2.16 2.56 -13.87
CA ASN A 97 3.33 3.33 -13.43
C ASN A 97 3.32 4.80 -13.89
N PHE A 98 2.54 5.14 -14.93
CA PHE A 98 2.38 6.53 -15.38
C PHE A 98 1.62 7.39 -14.38
N PHE A 99 0.80 6.77 -13.55
CA PHE A 99 0.04 7.44 -12.50
C PHE A 99 0.85 7.68 -11.23
N ASN A 100 2.13 7.26 -11.19
CA ASN A 100 2.99 7.53 -10.05
C ASN A 100 3.36 9.02 -10.01
N LYS A 101 2.98 9.67 -8.92
CA LYS A 101 3.31 11.06 -8.59
C LYS A 101 4.17 11.10 -7.34
N TYR A 102 5.28 11.80 -7.43
CA TYR A 102 6.27 11.76 -6.37
C TYR A 102 6.25 12.98 -5.46
N SER A 103 5.75 14.14 -5.94
CA SER A 103 5.56 15.34 -5.14
C SER A 103 4.11 15.79 -5.15
N ILE A 104 3.69 16.51 -4.11
CA ILE A 104 2.36 17.11 -4.04
C ILE A 104 2.14 18.13 -5.15
N HIS A 105 3.18 18.85 -5.57
CA HIS A 105 3.09 19.81 -6.65
C HIS A 105 2.84 19.16 -8.02
N SER A 106 3.43 17.98 -8.27
CA SER A 106 3.14 17.23 -9.51
C SER A 106 1.70 16.68 -9.52
N ILE A 107 1.14 16.35 -8.35
CA ILE A 107 -0.27 16.01 -8.20
C ILE A 107 -1.14 17.23 -8.51
N TYR A 108 -0.81 18.39 -7.93
CA TYR A 108 -1.54 19.62 -8.18
C TYR A 108 -1.57 20.01 -9.66
N ASN A 109 -0.42 19.96 -10.34
CA ASN A 109 -0.35 20.28 -11.77
C ASN A 109 -1.33 19.44 -12.60
N ASP A 110 -1.28 18.11 -12.44
CA ASP A 110 -2.13 17.21 -13.24
C ASP A 110 -3.62 17.38 -12.93
N LEU A 111 -3.98 17.53 -11.65
CA LEU A 111 -5.38 17.78 -11.26
C LEU A 111 -5.85 19.14 -11.77
N LYS A 112 -5.01 20.18 -11.68
CA LYS A 112 -5.35 21.49 -12.19
C LYS A 112 -5.58 21.48 -13.69
N TRP A 113 -4.68 20.88 -14.47
CA TRP A 113 -4.81 20.79 -15.91
C TRP A 113 -6.00 19.94 -16.36
N ALA A 114 -6.34 18.92 -15.59
CA ALA A 114 -7.51 18.09 -15.86
C ALA A 114 -8.84 18.81 -15.55
N LEU A 115 -8.89 19.60 -14.46
CA LEU A 115 -10.10 20.27 -14.01
C LEU A 115 -10.26 21.69 -14.56
N GLU A 116 -9.16 22.31 -14.95
CA GLU A 116 -9.09 23.65 -15.55
C GLU A 116 -8.27 23.60 -16.85
N PRO A 117 -8.80 23.03 -17.94
CA PRO A 117 -8.06 22.76 -19.18
C PRO A 117 -7.38 23.98 -19.78
N ASP A 118 -7.94 25.19 -19.58
CA ASP A 118 -7.36 26.44 -20.05
C ASP A 118 -6.02 26.79 -19.38
N THR A 119 -5.68 26.11 -18.28
CA THR A 119 -4.40 26.27 -17.56
C THR A 119 -3.32 25.30 -18.04
N TYR A 120 -3.68 24.33 -18.89
CA TYR A 120 -2.73 23.36 -19.41
C TYR A 120 -1.77 24.04 -20.40
N PRO A 121 -0.44 23.94 -20.20
CA PRO A 121 0.54 24.61 -21.06
C PRO A 121 0.68 24.02 -22.48
N GLY A 122 -0.10 23.00 -22.81
CA GLY A 122 -0.03 22.35 -24.13
C GLY A 122 1.30 21.67 -24.37
N ASP A 123 1.89 21.92 -25.54
CA ASP A 123 3.16 21.29 -25.93
C ASP A 123 4.38 21.79 -25.16
N ASP A 124 4.29 22.91 -24.46
CA ASP A 124 5.41 23.46 -23.69
C ASP A 124 5.91 22.54 -22.57
N VAL A 125 5.05 21.62 -22.10
CA VAL A 125 5.44 20.57 -21.12
C VAL A 125 5.93 19.28 -21.76
N ILE A 126 6.03 19.25 -23.10
CA ILE A 126 6.56 18.13 -23.89
C ILE A 126 7.94 18.55 -24.38
N TYR A 127 8.97 17.86 -23.90
CA TYR A 127 10.36 18.25 -24.13
C TYR A 127 10.93 17.49 -25.31
N GLU A 128 11.46 18.21 -26.32
CA GLU A 128 12.18 17.59 -27.43
C GLU A 128 13.49 16.96 -26.95
N MET A 129 13.70 15.70 -27.27
CA MET A 129 14.89 14.97 -26.91
C MET A 129 15.99 15.19 -27.96
N PRO A 130 17.30 15.02 -27.62
CA PRO A 130 18.39 15.18 -28.59
C PRO A 130 18.29 14.26 -29.81
N GLN A 131 17.61 13.12 -29.66
CA GLN A 131 17.28 12.25 -30.77
C GLN A 131 16.11 12.86 -31.54
N LYS A 132 16.38 13.26 -32.77
CA LYS A 132 15.44 13.92 -33.68
C LYS A 132 14.08 13.21 -33.73
N GLY A 133 13.01 13.95 -33.44
CA GLY A 133 11.64 13.48 -33.57
C GLY A 133 11.12 12.69 -32.36
N LEU A 134 11.90 12.60 -31.29
CA LEU A 134 11.48 12.01 -30.03
C LEU A 134 11.28 13.08 -28.96
N TYR A 135 10.26 12.89 -28.13
CA TYR A 135 9.83 13.83 -27.11
C TYR A 135 9.56 13.10 -25.79
N ALA A 136 9.68 13.80 -24.67
CA ALA A 136 9.41 13.27 -23.35
C ALA A 136 8.48 14.18 -22.56
N ASP A 137 7.63 13.61 -21.74
CA ASP A 137 6.78 14.32 -20.79
C ASP A 137 7.27 14.05 -19.36
N LEU A 138 7.82 15.07 -18.71
CA LEU A 138 8.41 14.95 -17.37
C LEU A 138 7.40 15.00 -16.23
N GLN A 139 6.11 15.15 -16.53
CA GLN A 139 5.02 14.99 -15.55
C GLN A 139 4.53 13.54 -15.47
N LEU A 140 4.79 12.71 -16.49
CA LEU A 140 4.49 11.29 -16.44
C LEU A 140 5.55 10.55 -15.62
N GLY A 141 5.17 9.47 -14.95
CA GLY A 141 6.01 8.77 -13.97
C GLY A 141 7.26 8.06 -14.54
N MET A 142 7.46 8.10 -15.86
CA MET A 142 8.58 7.43 -16.54
C MET A 142 9.28 8.38 -17.50
N SER A 143 10.28 9.11 -17.01
CA SER A 143 11.07 10.09 -17.80
C SER A 143 11.90 9.50 -18.95
N LYS A 144 11.91 8.17 -19.12
CA LYS A 144 12.65 7.49 -20.18
C LYS A 144 11.80 7.16 -21.40
N LEU A 145 10.55 7.60 -21.42
CA LEU A 145 9.66 7.39 -22.56
C LEU A 145 9.90 8.47 -23.59
N GLU A 146 10.46 8.06 -24.70
CA GLU A 146 10.75 8.91 -25.85
C GLU A 146 9.89 8.44 -27.01
N PHE A 147 8.90 9.26 -27.39
CA PHE A 147 7.93 8.96 -28.44
C PHE A 147 7.78 10.13 -29.42
N PRO A 148 7.21 9.89 -30.62
CA PRO A 148 6.72 10.97 -31.47
C PRO A 148 5.76 11.88 -30.70
N ILE A 149 5.78 13.16 -31.00
CA ILE A 149 4.96 14.17 -30.28
C ILE A 149 3.45 13.88 -30.38
N SER A 150 2.98 13.32 -31.51
CA SER A 150 1.58 12.92 -31.68
C SER A 150 1.14 11.91 -30.64
N ASP A 151 2.00 10.95 -30.36
CA ASP A 151 1.70 9.84 -29.45
C ASP A 151 1.69 10.30 -27.99
N ILE A 152 2.61 11.22 -27.63
CA ILE A 152 2.62 11.84 -26.30
C ILE A 152 1.39 12.73 -26.09
N ARG A 153 0.98 13.50 -27.10
CA ARG A 153 -0.25 14.32 -27.03
C ARG A 153 -1.51 13.47 -26.80
N ASP A 154 -1.68 12.39 -27.55
CA ASP A 154 -2.83 11.49 -27.39
C ASP A 154 -2.80 10.84 -26.00
N PHE A 155 -1.64 10.34 -25.60
CA PHE A 155 -1.47 9.74 -24.28
C PHE A 155 -1.76 10.76 -23.15
N ARG A 156 -1.21 11.98 -23.24
CA ARG A 156 -1.44 13.05 -22.25
C ARG A 156 -2.92 13.41 -22.16
N LYS A 157 -3.61 13.53 -23.30
CA LYS A 157 -5.06 13.81 -23.29
C LYS A 157 -5.83 12.73 -22.54
N ARG A 158 -5.63 11.47 -22.87
CA ARG A 158 -6.28 10.33 -22.18
C ARG A 158 -5.94 10.30 -20.69
N TYR A 159 -4.69 10.60 -20.36
CA TYR A 159 -4.26 10.69 -18.97
C TYR A 159 -5.01 11.81 -18.20
N LEU A 160 -5.15 13.00 -18.78
CA LEU A 160 -5.89 14.10 -18.15
C LEU A 160 -7.40 13.79 -18.05
N ASP A 161 -7.98 13.09 -19.02
CA ASP A 161 -9.36 12.61 -18.95
C ASP A 161 -9.57 11.67 -17.74
N VAL A 162 -8.60 10.81 -17.45
CA VAL A 162 -8.62 9.98 -16.23
C VAL A 162 -8.48 10.84 -14.97
N MET A 163 -7.55 11.81 -14.96
CA MET A 163 -7.36 12.69 -13.81
C MET A 163 -8.60 13.53 -13.50
N ALA A 164 -9.36 13.94 -14.52
CA ALA A 164 -10.61 14.67 -14.35
C ALA A 164 -11.68 13.88 -13.58
N ARG A 165 -11.62 12.55 -13.58
CA ARG A 165 -12.56 11.68 -12.85
C ARG A 165 -12.42 11.75 -11.33
N VAL A 166 -11.41 12.43 -10.81
CA VAL A 166 -11.24 12.69 -9.37
C VAL A 166 -12.48 13.34 -8.75
N VAL A 167 -13.23 14.14 -9.51
CA VAL A 167 -14.45 14.81 -9.01
C VAL A 167 -15.66 13.86 -8.94
N GLU A 168 -15.65 12.73 -9.65
CA GLU A 168 -16.69 11.72 -9.59
C GLU A 168 -16.56 10.82 -8.36
N ALA A 169 -15.34 10.69 -7.83
CA ALA A 169 -15.06 9.81 -6.70
C ALA A 169 -15.67 10.38 -5.40
N ASP A 170 -16.15 9.50 -4.54
CA ASP A 170 -16.64 9.87 -3.21
C ASP A 170 -15.47 10.05 -2.23
N VAL A 171 -14.41 9.28 -2.42
CA VAL A 171 -13.18 9.30 -1.60
C VAL A 171 -11.96 9.52 -2.48
N VAL A 172 -11.08 10.44 -2.08
CA VAL A 172 -9.78 10.67 -2.72
C VAL A 172 -8.66 10.24 -1.78
N ILE A 173 -7.80 9.34 -2.23
CA ILE A 173 -6.64 8.86 -1.47
C ILE A 173 -5.36 9.42 -2.09
N ILE A 174 -4.57 10.15 -1.30
CA ILE A 174 -3.32 10.75 -1.74
C ILE A 174 -2.14 10.11 -0.98
N THR A 175 -1.19 9.52 -1.72
CA THR A 175 0.03 8.99 -1.12
C THR A 175 1.23 9.86 -1.48
N LEU A 176 1.76 10.63 -0.52
CA LEU A 176 2.88 11.53 -0.73
C LEU A 176 4.21 10.77 -0.82
N GLY A 177 4.99 11.07 -1.84
CA GLY A 177 6.28 10.43 -2.09
C GLY A 177 7.46 11.16 -1.43
N TYR A 178 7.93 12.22 -2.07
CA TYR A 178 9.17 12.92 -1.71
C TYR A 178 8.99 14.43 -1.68
N VAL A 179 9.96 15.12 -1.04
CA VAL A 179 10.11 16.59 -1.07
C VAL A 179 11.28 17.03 -1.97
N GLU A 180 12.10 16.10 -2.49
CA GLU A 180 13.08 16.39 -3.51
C GLU A 180 12.41 16.41 -4.87
N THR A 181 12.46 17.54 -5.56
CA THR A 181 11.76 17.75 -6.83
C THR A 181 12.55 18.64 -7.77
N TRP A 182 12.12 18.68 -9.02
CA TRP A 182 12.70 19.51 -10.04
C TRP A 182 11.71 20.59 -10.45
N TYR A 183 12.24 21.73 -10.90
CA TYR A 183 11.44 22.91 -11.27
C TYR A 183 11.91 23.42 -12.63
N ASP A 184 10.97 23.61 -13.55
CA ASP A 184 11.19 24.26 -14.82
C ASP A 184 10.98 25.77 -14.64
N THR A 185 12.05 26.54 -14.71
CA THR A 185 12.04 27.99 -14.48
C THR A 185 11.33 28.76 -15.59
N LYS A 186 11.30 28.23 -16.82
CA LYS A 186 10.63 28.85 -17.96
C LYS A 186 9.10 28.71 -17.87
N LEU A 187 8.65 27.55 -17.43
CA LEU A 187 7.21 27.25 -17.30
C LEU A 187 6.65 27.61 -15.92
N GLY A 188 7.51 27.79 -14.93
CA GLY A 188 7.07 28.06 -13.56
C GLY A 188 6.39 26.87 -12.89
N ILE A 189 6.77 25.62 -13.24
CA ILE A 189 6.13 24.40 -12.75
C ILE A 189 7.12 23.44 -12.11
N TYR A 190 6.64 22.68 -11.13
CA TYR A 190 7.35 21.52 -10.59
C TYR A 190 7.17 20.29 -11.48
N LEU A 191 8.24 19.55 -11.70
CA LEU A 191 8.27 18.33 -12.51
C LEU A 191 8.07 17.10 -11.62
N ASN A 192 7.49 16.07 -12.19
CA ASN A 192 7.31 14.79 -11.48
C ASN A 192 8.59 13.95 -11.47
N THR A 193 9.39 14.03 -12.54
CA THR A 193 10.63 13.27 -12.69
C THR A 193 11.82 14.19 -12.95
N SER A 194 13.04 13.67 -12.72
CA SER A 194 14.26 14.41 -13.02
C SER A 194 14.39 14.64 -14.53
N PRO A 195 14.76 15.85 -14.99
CA PRO A 195 15.05 16.09 -16.38
C PRO A 195 16.27 15.24 -16.82
N PRO A 196 16.22 14.62 -18.00
CA PRO A 196 17.37 13.90 -18.55
C PRO A 196 18.58 14.81 -18.71
N GLN A 197 19.79 14.28 -18.46
CA GLN A 197 21.04 15.05 -18.58
C GLN A 197 21.21 15.79 -19.91
N PRO A 198 20.82 15.21 -21.07
CA PRO A 198 20.91 15.95 -22.34
C PRO A 198 20.08 17.23 -22.38
N LEU A 199 18.88 17.23 -21.78
CA LEU A 199 18.05 18.45 -21.68
C LEU A 199 18.70 19.48 -20.76
N VAL A 200 19.26 19.07 -19.63
CA VAL A 200 19.99 19.96 -18.72
C VAL A 200 21.23 20.55 -19.39
N LYS A 201 21.95 19.77 -20.19
CA LYS A 201 23.12 20.26 -20.93
C LYS A 201 22.75 21.24 -22.05
N ALA A 202 21.59 21.03 -22.69
CA ALA A 202 21.12 21.91 -23.76
C ALA A 202 20.65 23.28 -23.21
N ASP A 203 20.13 23.32 -21.99
CA ASP A 203 19.62 24.52 -21.35
C ASP A 203 19.90 24.48 -19.83
N PRO A 204 21.14 24.79 -19.40
CA PRO A 204 21.56 24.64 -18.01
C PRO A 204 20.81 25.51 -16.99
N GLU A 205 20.26 26.65 -17.43
CA GLU A 205 19.55 27.58 -16.56
C GLU A 205 18.05 27.25 -16.40
N ARG A 206 17.52 26.33 -17.20
CA ARG A 206 16.11 26.02 -17.23
C ARG A 206 15.65 25.21 -16.02
N PHE A 207 16.44 24.25 -15.60
CA PHE A 207 16.03 23.29 -14.58
C PHE A 207 16.72 23.53 -13.26
N GLN A 208 15.93 23.58 -12.17
CA GLN A 208 16.44 23.71 -10.82
C GLN A 208 16.03 22.50 -9.98
N PHE A 209 16.98 21.93 -9.24
CA PHE A 209 16.69 20.99 -8.19
C PHE A 209 16.25 21.76 -6.93
N ARG A 210 15.11 21.36 -6.35
CA ARG A 210 14.55 21.99 -5.15
C ARG A 210 14.22 20.95 -4.09
N VAL A 211 14.45 21.29 -2.85
CA VAL A 211 14.02 20.53 -1.68
C VAL A 211 12.92 21.32 -0.99
N LEU A 212 11.70 20.78 -1.03
CA LEU A 212 10.55 21.45 -0.48
C LEU A 212 10.64 21.55 1.05
N SER A 213 10.27 22.69 1.57
CA SER A 213 10.10 22.92 3.00
C SER A 213 8.72 22.43 3.49
N TYR A 214 8.52 22.47 4.77
CA TYR A 214 7.22 22.27 5.41
C TYR A 214 6.15 23.22 4.84
N ALA A 215 6.48 24.51 4.69
CA ALA A 215 5.53 25.50 4.18
C ALA A 215 5.12 25.19 2.74
N ASP A 216 6.07 24.82 1.88
CA ASP A 216 5.79 24.46 0.49
C ASP A 216 4.82 23.26 0.40
N VAL A 217 5.02 22.24 1.23
CA VAL A 217 4.15 21.05 1.24
C VAL A 217 2.75 21.38 1.78
N LEU A 218 2.67 22.19 2.85
CA LEU A 218 1.40 22.59 3.45
C LEU A 218 0.57 23.45 2.49
N GLU A 219 1.20 24.43 1.82
CA GLU A 219 0.55 25.27 0.83
C GLU A 219 0.00 24.41 -0.33
N ALA A 220 0.82 23.53 -0.89
CA ALA A 220 0.38 22.66 -1.99
C ALA A 220 -0.73 21.67 -1.59
N LEU A 221 -0.77 21.18 -0.34
CA LEU A 221 -1.89 20.38 0.17
C LEU A 221 -3.19 21.21 0.21
N ARG A 222 -3.10 22.46 0.67
CA ARG A 222 -4.24 23.40 0.68
C ARG A 222 -4.72 23.73 -0.72
N ASP A 223 -3.81 23.92 -1.67
CA ASP A 223 -4.14 24.19 -3.07
C ASP A 223 -4.85 23.00 -3.73
N VAL A 224 -4.38 21.76 -3.51
CA VAL A 224 -5.07 20.56 -4.00
C VAL A 224 -6.47 20.44 -3.39
N HIS A 225 -6.60 20.67 -2.10
CA HIS A 225 -7.88 20.60 -1.41
C HIS A 225 -8.87 21.67 -1.93
N ALA A 226 -8.42 22.93 -2.05
CA ALA A 226 -9.23 24.02 -2.58
C ALA A 226 -9.67 23.77 -4.03
N LEU A 227 -8.76 23.24 -4.86
CA LEU A 227 -9.06 22.86 -6.25
C LEU A 227 -10.16 21.78 -6.30
N LEU A 228 -10.03 20.73 -5.48
CA LEU A 228 -11.03 19.68 -5.42
C LEU A 228 -12.39 20.21 -4.93
N LEU A 229 -12.42 21.02 -3.89
CA LEU A 229 -13.67 21.62 -3.39
C LEU A 229 -14.35 22.53 -4.43
N LYS A 230 -13.56 23.26 -5.22
CA LYS A 230 -14.07 24.16 -6.27
C LYS A 230 -14.84 23.42 -7.37
N HIS A 231 -14.39 22.21 -7.74
CA HIS A 231 -14.92 21.46 -8.89
C HIS A 231 -15.85 20.31 -8.50
N ARG A 232 -16.10 20.09 -7.21
CA ARG A 232 -16.96 19.01 -6.72
C ARG A 232 -18.34 19.54 -6.32
N THR A 233 -19.34 18.68 -6.55
CA THR A 233 -20.71 18.91 -6.06
C THR A 233 -21.02 18.05 -4.81
N LYS A 234 -20.16 17.09 -4.50
CA LYS A 234 -20.28 16.19 -3.34
C LYS A 234 -19.35 16.62 -2.22
N PRO A 235 -19.64 16.28 -0.95
CA PRO A 235 -18.67 16.43 0.13
C PRO A 235 -17.36 15.68 -0.20
N LEU A 236 -16.23 16.27 0.15
CA LEU A 236 -14.92 15.66 -0.05
C LEU A 236 -14.58 14.79 1.15
N LYS A 237 -14.34 13.50 0.91
CA LYS A 237 -13.67 12.60 1.84
C LYS A 237 -12.25 12.39 1.31
N MET A 238 -11.24 12.80 2.05
CA MET A 238 -9.84 12.71 1.62
C MET A 238 -9.02 11.93 2.65
N LEU A 239 -8.30 10.92 2.19
CA LEU A 239 -7.36 10.16 2.99
C LEU A 239 -5.93 10.45 2.52
N VAL A 240 -5.13 11.07 3.36
CA VAL A 240 -3.74 11.41 3.03
C VAL A 240 -2.80 10.50 3.80
N THR A 241 -1.75 10.04 3.15
CA THR A 241 -0.72 9.23 3.80
C THR A 241 0.68 9.56 3.27
N VAL A 242 1.69 9.37 4.12
CA VAL A 242 3.09 9.40 3.69
C VAL A 242 3.46 8.01 3.17
N SER A 243 3.93 7.93 1.93
CA SER A 243 4.40 6.66 1.35
C SER A 243 5.57 6.09 2.16
N PRO A 244 5.53 4.80 2.50
CA PRO A 244 6.66 4.15 3.17
C PRO A 244 7.87 3.95 2.23
N VAL A 245 7.66 3.95 0.90
CA VAL A 245 8.74 3.74 -0.07
C VAL A 245 9.78 4.85 0.06
N PRO A 246 11.06 4.53 0.34
CA PRO A 246 12.11 5.52 0.52
C PRO A 246 12.63 6.09 -0.81
N LEU A 247 13.37 7.19 -0.73
CA LEU A 247 14.17 7.69 -1.85
C LEU A 247 15.11 6.61 -2.37
N LEU A 248 15.20 6.46 -3.70
CA LEU A 248 16.19 5.60 -4.33
C LEU A 248 17.60 6.21 -4.20
N SER A 249 17.67 7.51 -4.41
CA SER A 249 18.89 8.30 -4.35
C SER A 249 18.53 9.75 -4.03
N THR A 250 19.48 10.53 -3.57
CA THR A 250 19.32 11.98 -3.37
C THR A 250 20.24 12.74 -4.31
N PHE A 251 19.81 13.93 -4.71
CA PHE A 251 20.64 14.91 -5.43
C PHE A 251 21.30 15.93 -4.48
N ARG A 252 21.07 15.78 -3.17
CA ARG A 252 21.72 16.58 -2.13
C ARG A 252 23.09 16.00 -1.79
N ASP A 253 24.01 16.83 -1.35
CA ASP A 253 25.32 16.39 -0.83
C ASP A 253 25.22 15.93 0.63
N ILE A 254 24.37 14.91 0.86
CA ILE A 254 24.16 14.27 2.17
C ILE A 254 23.83 12.79 1.99
N ASP A 255 23.91 12.03 3.05
CA ASP A 255 23.46 10.64 3.07
C ASP A 255 21.97 10.53 2.70
N VAL A 256 21.62 9.58 1.81
CA VAL A 256 20.23 9.33 1.37
C VAL A 256 19.31 8.94 2.52
N LEU A 257 19.81 8.29 3.56
CA LEU A 257 19.01 7.95 4.75
C LEU A 257 18.57 9.20 5.50
N VAL A 258 19.48 10.20 5.59
CA VAL A 258 19.19 11.50 6.20
C VAL A 258 18.22 12.31 5.32
N ALA A 259 18.46 12.33 4.01
CA ALA A 259 17.57 12.98 3.04
C ALA A 259 16.16 12.42 3.07
N ASN A 260 16.04 11.08 3.10
CA ASN A 260 14.76 10.40 3.19
C ASN A 260 14.02 10.71 4.49
N THR A 261 14.71 10.70 5.62
CA THR A 261 14.11 11.02 6.93
C THR A 261 13.56 12.45 6.93
N TYR A 262 14.33 13.42 6.43
CA TYR A 262 13.84 14.80 6.26
C TYR A 262 12.57 14.84 5.40
N SER A 263 12.61 14.19 4.24
CA SER A 263 11.50 14.14 3.29
C SER A 263 10.20 13.63 3.93
N LYS A 264 10.27 12.54 4.67
CA LYS A 264 9.10 11.95 5.33
C LYS A 264 8.59 12.77 6.51
N SER A 265 9.51 13.34 7.31
CA SER A 265 9.17 14.17 8.47
C SER A 265 8.48 15.47 8.07
N VAL A 266 8.97 16.14 7.03
CA VAL A 266 8.35 17.36 6.49
C VAL A 266 6.92 17.11 6.01
N GLN A 267 6.71 16.04 5.23
CA GLN A 267 5.39 15.66 4.76
C GLN A 267 4.45 15.31 5.91
N ARG A 268 4.94 14.55 6.89
CA ARG A 268 4.13 14.14 8.04
C ARG A 268 3.67 15.34 8.88
N ALA A 269 4.59 16.28 9.15
CA ALA A 269 4.27 17.49 9.90
C ALA A 269 3.27 18.39 9.14
N ALA A 270 3.46 18.56 7.82
CA ALA A 270 2.57 19.36 7.00
C ALA A 270 1.14 18.77 6.93
N ILE A 271 1.03 17.44 6.87
CA ILE A 271 -0.26 16.76 6.89
C ILE A 271 -0.99 17.01 8.22
N ASP A 272 -0.30 16.97 9.38
CA ASP A 272 -0.94 17.21 10.68
C ASP A 272 -1.57 18.62 10.75
N GLU A 273 -0.84 19.65 10.31
CA GLU A 273 -1.40 21.01 10.31
C GLU A 273 -2.52 21.15 9.26
N PHE A 274 -2.39 20.50 8.12
CA PHE A 274 -3.43 20.52 7.09
C PHE A 274 -4.73 19.91 7.61
N ILE A 275 -4.71 18.75 8.24
CA ILE A 275 -5.88 18.06 8.79
C ILE A 275 -6.56 18.92 9.87
N ALA A 276 -5.77 19.58 10.73
CA ALA A 276 -6.32 20.42 11.78
C ALA A 276 -7.16 21.59 11.23
N SER A 277 -6.96 21.96 9.96
CA SER A 277 -7.65 23.09 9.29
C SER A 277 -8.61 22.68 8.18
N ALA A 278 -8.68 21.39 7.82
CA ALA A 278 -9.47 20.89 6.69
C ALA A 278 -10.52 19.87 7.16
N GLU A 279 -11.79 20.09 6.81
CA GLU A 279 -12.88 19.18 7.09
C GLU A 279 -12.90 18.01 6.11
N GLY A 280 -13.24 16.81 6.59
CA GLY A 280 -13.35 15.60 5.77
C GLY A 280 -11.98 15.06 5.29
N VAL A 281 -10.90 15.41 5.97
CA VAL A 281 -9.54 14.95 5.66
C VAL A 281 -8.96 14.19 6.85
N ASP A 282 -8.49 12.98 6.61
CA ASP A 282 -7.84 12.13 7.60
C ASP A 282 -6.42 11.74 7.17
N TYR A 283 -5.56 11.46 8.16
CA TYR A 283 -4.27 10.82 7.94
C TYR A 283 -4.36 9.31 8.18
N PHE A 284 -3.84 8.54 7.22
CA PHE A 284 -3.65 7.11 7.41
C PHE A 284 -2.17 6.76 7.62
N PRO A 285 -1.81 6.06 8.70
CA PRO A 285 -0.41 5.89 9.13
C PRO A 285 0.33 4.77 8.38
N SER A 286 0.26 4.71 7.02
CA SER A 286 0.93 3.66 6.25
C SER A 286 2.46 3.68 6.42
N TYR A 287 3.05 4.85 6.60
CA TYR A 287 4.47 5.02 6.86
C TYR A 287 4.88 4.37 8.19
N GLU A 288 4.12 4.62 9.24
CA GLU A 288 4.35 4.08 10.57
C GLU A 288 4.17 2.55 10.61
N PHE A 289 3.18 2.02 9.89
CA PHE A 289 3.00 0.57 9.74
C PHE A 289 4.27 -0.11 9.25
N VAL A 290 4.92 0.44 8.23
CA VAL A 290 6.11 -0.16 7.62
C VAL A 290 7.36 0.11 8.43
N MET A 291 7.58 1.38 8.81
CA MET A 291 8.85 1.80 9.43
C MET A 291 9.02 1.31 10.87
N LEU A 292 7.92 1.06 11.59
CA LEU A 292 7.96 0.55 12.95
C LEU A 292 7.91 -0.99 13.01
N SER A 293 7.64 -1.66 11.89
CA SER A 293 7.64 -3.12 11.79
C SER A 293 9.06 -3.68 11.69
N ASN A 294 9.21 -4.98 11.97
CA ASN A 294 10.48 -5.68 11.78
C ASN A 294 10.92 -5.57 10.29
N PRO A 295 12.09 -5.00 10.00
CA PRO A 295 12.57 -4.80 8.63
C PRO A 295 12.65 -6.09 7.79
N THR A 296 12.90 -7.25 8.42
CA THR A 296 13.00 -8.53 7.69
C THR A 296 11.70 -8.99 7.08
N ILE A 297 10.57 -8.43 7.54
CA ILE A 297 9.22 -8.72 7.04
C ILE A 297 8.58 -7.52 6.36
N ALA A 298 8.94 -6.31 6.77
CA ALA A 298 8.37 -5.10 6.19
C ALA A 298 8.74 -4.94 4.70
N TRP A 299 9.92 -5.42 4.32
CA TRP A 299 10.45 -5.23 2.98
C TRP A 299 10.42 -6.53 2.16
N SER A 300 10.28 -6.39 0.84
CA SER A 300 10.38 -7.52 -0.07
C SER A 300 11.82 -8.08 -0.09
N ARG A 301 11.95 -9.36 -0.47
CA ARG A 301 13.28 -9.99 -0.54
C ARG A 301 14.15 -9.30 -1.58
N GLY A 302 15.36 -8.93 -1.17
CA GLY A 302 16.40 -8.41 -2.06
C GLY A 302 16.57 -6.89 -2.02
N ASP A 303 15.65 -6.15 -1.40
CA ASP A 303 15.84 -4.72 -1.15
C ASP A 303 15.12 -4.24 0.12
N TYR A 304 15.44 -3.00 0.56
CA TYR A 304 14.78 -2.31 1.65
C TYR A 304 13.91 -1.14 1.14
N ARG A 305 13.34 -1.26 -0.06
CA ARG A 305 12.55 -0.21 -0.70
C ARG A 305 11.14 -0.63 -1.06
N HIS A 306 10.96 -1.85 -1.53
CA HIS A 306 9.63 -2.34 -1.88
C HIS A 306 9.00 -2.99 -0.67
N VAL A 307 7.85 -2.46 -0.26
CA VAL A 307 7.09 -3.02 0.86
C VAL A 307 6.62 -4.43 0.50
N ASN A 308 6.71 -5.34 1.47
CA ASN A 308 6.24 -6.70 1.29
C ASN A 308 4.72 -6.70 0.98
N ALA A 309 4.30 -7.46 -0.03
CA ALA A 309 2.90 -7.51 -0.46
C ALA A 309 1.95 -7.96 0.67
N ASP A 310 2.39 -8.91 1.51
CA ASP A 310 1.61 -9.36 2.65
C ASP A 310 1.40 -8.24 3.69
N LEU A 311 2.41 -7.39 3.90
CA LEU A 311 2.26 -6.22 4.79
C LEU A 311 1.35 -5.17 4.16
N VAL A 312 1.43 -4.94 2.84
CA VAL A 312 0.49 -4.05 2.13
C VAL A 312 -0.95 -4.54 2.33
N ALA A 313 -1.21 -5.83 2.12
CA ALA A 313 -2.54 -6.41 2.32
C ALA A 313 -3.05 -6.20 3.76
N ARG A 314 -2.19 -6.36 4.77
CA ARG A 314 -2.53 -6.09 6.17
C ARG A 314 -2.84 -4.61 6.43
N ILE A 315 -2.02 -3.70 5.89
CA ILE A 315 -2.26 -2.25 5.97
C ILE A 315 -3.63 -1.93 5.37
N MET A 316 -3.94 -2.47 4.20
CA MET A 316 -5.19 -2.21 3.51
C MET A 316 -6.40 -2.83 4.21
N SER A 317 -6.25 -4.02 4.79
CA SER A 317 -7.28 -4.58 5.67
C SER A 317 -7.59 -3.67 6.86
N ASN A 318 -6.56 -3.04 7.43
CA ASN A 318 -6.75 -2.09 8.52
C ASN A 318 -7.50 -0.83 8.05
N VAL A 319 -7.20 -0.31 6.84
CA VAL A 319 -7.98 0.78 6.21
C VAL A 319 -9.44 0.37 6.06
N ILE A 320 -9.68 -0.80 5.45
CA ILE A 320 -11.04 -1.30 5.20
C ILE A 320 -11.81 -1.43 6.51
N THR A 321 -11.22 -2.09 7.51
CA THR A 321 -11.87 -2.29 8.82
C THR A 321 -12.18 -0.96 9.53
N GLN A 322 -11.33 0.05 9.40
CA GLN A 322 -11.51 1.32 10.09
C GLN A 322 -12.41 2.30 9.33
N TYR A 323 -12.38 2.30 8.01
CA TYR A 323 -13.04 3.31 7.18
C TYR A 323 -14.27 2.80 6.43
N VAL A 324 -14.34 1.52 6.02
CA VAL A 324 -15.44 1.01 5.20
C VAL A 324 -16.59 0.53 6.07
N ASP A 325 -17.80 0.99 5.76
CA ASP A 325 -19.02 0.46 6.35
C ASP A 325 -19.34 -0.89 5.68
N THR A 326 -19.06 -1.96 6.39
CA THR A 326 -19.53 -3.28 5.96
C THR A 326 -20.86 -3.55 6.66
N ASP A 327 -21.95 -3.67 5.91
CA ASP A 327 -23.30 -4.04 6.40
C ASP A 327 -23.36 -5.46 6.97
N LYS A 328 -22.23 -6.09 7.19
CA LYS A 328 -22.17 -7.35 7.92
C LYS A 328 -22.15 -7.06 9.41
N ALA A 329 -23.34 -7.07 9.99
CA ALA A 329 -23.66 -7.12 11.42
C ALA A 329 -22.93 -8.26 12.21
N ALA A 330 -21.79 -8.74 11.71
CA ALA A 330 -20.96 -9.77 12.32
C ALA A 330 -19.73 -9.22 13.05
N MET A 331 -19.52 -7.89 13.10
CA MET A 331 -18.31 -7.30 13.69
C MET A 331 -18.55 -6.42 14.91
N THR A 332 -19.67 -6.56 15.58
CA THR A 332 -19.90 -5.97 16.91
C THR A 332 -19.68 -7.02 18.00
N GLY A 333 -18.45 -7.50 18.10
CA GLY A 333 -17.97 -8.27 19.24
C GLY A 333 -16.83 -7.51 19.91
N GLU A 334 -16.93 -7.25 21.18
CA GLU A 334 -15.79 -6.90 22.05
C GLU A 334 -14.85 -8.13 22.09
N GLY A 335 -13.98 -8.25 21.08
CA GLY A 335 -13.02 -9.33 20.90
C GLY A 335 -11.88 -8.90 19.96
N PRO A 336 -10.84 -9.74 19.73
CA PRO A 336 -9.77 -9.42 18.78
C PRO A 336 -10.36 -9.00 17.44
N GLN A 337 -9.90 -7.87 16.91
CA GLN A 337 -10.45 -7.21 15.70
C GLN A 337 -10.66 -8.25 14.60
N ALA A 338 -11.91 -8.43 14.13
CA ALA A 338 -12.21 -9.35 13.06
C ALA A 338 -11.40 -8.97 11.81
N MET A 339 -10.51 -9.87 11.43
CA MET A 339 -9.66 -9.70 10.24
C MET A 339 -10.39 -10.23 9.02
N THR A 340 -10.23 -9.57 7.87
CA THR A 340 -10.67 -10.17 6.60
C THR A 340 -9.85 -11.44 6.33
N THR A 341 -10.41 -12.40 5.58
CA THR A 341 -9.70 -13.64 5.23
C THR A 341 -8.36 -13.37 4.54
N ALA A 342 -8.29 -12.38 3.66
CA ALA A 342 -7.05 -11.97 3.00
C ALA A 342 -5.99 -11.44 3.99
N ALA A 343 -6.42 -10.62 4.97
CA ALA A 343 -5.52 -10.12 6.01
C ALA A 343 -5.04 -11.23 6.94
N LEU A 344 -5.92 -12.18 7.24
CA LEU A 344 -5.60 -13.33 8.07
C LEU A 344 -4.57 -14.25 7.37
N GLN A 345 -4.77 -14.55 6.08
CA GLN A 345 -3.80 -15.28 5.26
C GLN A 345 -2.45 -14.56 5.22
N SER A 346 -2.46 -13.25 5.03
CA SER A 346 -1.26 -12.42 5.01
C SER A 346 -0.49 -12.49 6.33
N SER A 347 -1.20 -12.35 7.45
CA SER A 347 -0.63 -12.45 8.80
C SER A 347 -0.06 -13.84 9.06
N ALA A 348 -0.80 -14.89 8.71
CA ALA A 348 -0.35 -16.27 8.87
C ALA A 348 0.92 -16.57 8.05
N ARG A 349 0.97 -16.13 6.77
CA ARG A 349 2.16 -16.25 5.93
C ARG A 349 3.37 -15.53 6.52
N MET A 350 3.16 -14.34 7.07
CA MET A 350 4.24 -13.58 7.69
C MET A 350 4.78 -14.24 8.95
N LEU A 351 3.91 -14.67 9.87
CA LEU A 351 4.32 -15.37 11.07
C LEU A 351 5.06 -16.68 10.72
N TYR A 352 4.59 -17.39 9.69
CA TYR A 352 5.26 -18.59 9.21
C TYR A 352 6.67 -18.31 8.66
N LYS A 353 6.83 -17.25 7.83
CA LYS A 353 8.14 -16.82 7.30
C LYS A 353 9.12 -16.40 8.40
N MET A 354 8.61 -15.81 9.47
CA MET A 354 9.41 -15.42 10.64
C MET A 354 9.80 -16.60 11.52
N SER A 355 9.24 -17.77 11.28
CA SER A 355 9.32 -18.93 12.18
C SER A 355 8.73 -18.65 13.58
N ASP A 356 7.82 -17.69 13.68
CA ASP A 356 7.05 -17.39 14.90
C ASP A 356 5.80 -18.29 14.95
N PHE A 357 6.05 -19.58 15.17
CA PHE A 357 5.02 -20.61 15.12
C PHE A 357 4.06 -20.52 16.32
N GLU A 358 4.51 -19.99 17.45
CA GLU A 358 3.64 -19.80 18.62
C GLU A 358 2.63 -18.68 18.36
N ALA A 359 3.06 -17.53 17.80
CA ALA A 359 2.15 -16.47 17.41
C ALA A 359 1.17 -16.95 16.30
N LEU A 360 1.61 -17.80 15.37
CA LEU A 360 0.73 -18.36 14.36
C LEU A 360 -0.34 -19.29 14.96
N LYS A 361 0.01 -20.10 15.96
CA LYS A 361 -0.97 -20.93 16.69
C LYS A 361 -1.98 -20.08 17.46
N THR A 362 -1.51 -19.02 18.10
CA THR A 362 -2.39 -18.05 18.78
C THR A 362 -3.35 -17.39 17.78
N LEU A 363 -2.84 -16.94 16.63
CA LEU A 363 -3.66 -16.38 15.56
C LEU A 363 -4.73 -17.38 15.08
N GLY A 364 -4.36 -18.67 14.94
CA GLY A 364 -5.30 -19.73 14.57
C GLY A 364 -6.37 -19.97 15.62
N ALA A 365 -6.03 -19.88 16.92
CA ALA A 365 -6.99 -20.02 18.01
C ALA A 365 -7.96 -18.82 18.08
N ASP A 366 -7.44 -17.59 17.90
CA ASP A 366 -8.23 -16.36 17.96
C ASP A 366 -9.22 -16.23 16.77
N HIS A 367 -8.94 -16.92 15.65
CA HIS A 367 -9.70 -16.86 14.40
C HIS A 367 -10.10 -18.27 13.89
N ALA A 368 -10.44 -19.20 14.80
CA ALA A 368 -10.64 -20.59 14.49
C ALA A 368 -11.64 -20.84 13.35
N GLU A 369 -12.79 -20.18 13.36
CA GLU A 369 -13.82 -20.32 12.31
C GLU A 369 -13.27 -19.99 10.90
N GLN A 370 -12.52 -18.90 10.77
CA GLN A 370 -11.93 -18.51 9.48
C GLN A 370 -10.78 -19.42 9.05
N PHE A 371 -10.03 -19.99 10.01
CA PHE A 371 -9.03 -21.00 9.71
C PHE A 371 -9.67 -22.29 9.23
N ASP A 372 -10.75 -22.74 9.86
CA ASP A 372 -11.45 -24.00 9.51
C ASP A 372 -12.12 -23.93 8.14
N GLU A 373 -12.41 -22.73 7.63
CA GLU A 373 -12.98 -22.51 6.30
C GLU A 373 -11.93 -22.29 5.20
N ASN A 374 -10.63 -22.31 5.51
CA ASN A 374 -9.57 -21.97 4.56
C ASN A 374 -8.40 -22.96 4.55
N THR A 375 -8.30 -23.74 3.48
CA THR A 375 -7.27 -24.78 3.32
C THR A 375 -5.85 -24.25 3.45
N GLU A 376 -5.54 -23.04 2.95
CA GLU A 376 -4.20 -22.45 3.03
C GLU A 376 -3.84 -22.11 4.49
N LEU A 377 -4.78 -21.51 5.23
CA LEU A 377 -4.61 -21.20 6.64
C LEU A 377 -4.39 -22.47 7.47
N LEU A 378 -5.21 -23.51 7.23
CA LEU A 378 -5.06 -24.79 7.91
C LEU A 378 -3.70 -25.44 7.59
N VAL A 379 -3.23 -25.39 6.34
CA VAL A 379 -1.91 -25.93 5.98
C VAL A 379 -0.79 -25.17 6.69
N MET A 380 -0.87 -23.85 6.80
CA MET A 380 0.12 -23.07 7.55
C MET A 380 0.09 -23.37 9.05
N LEU A 381 -1.10 -23.49 9.63
CA LEU A 381 -1.29 -23.84 11.04
C LEU A 381 -0.76 -25.24 11.35
N GLY A 382 -1.08 -26.23 10.53
CA GLY A 382 -0.55 -27.59 10.66
C GLY A 382 0.97 -27.64 10.57
N ASN A 383 1.57 -26.87 9.66
CA ASN A 383 3.02 -26.73 9.60
C ASN A 383 3.61 -26.06 10.85
N ALA A 384 2.91 -25.10 11.48
CA ALA A 384 3.36 -24.46 12.72
C ALA A 384 3.39 -25.46 13.89
N TYR A 385 2.34 -26.26 14.04
CA TYR A 385 2.31 -27.36 15.04
C TYR A 385 3.44 -28.37 14.79
N LEU A 386 3.69 -28.71 13.54
CA LEU A 386 4.79 -29.61 13.18
C LEU A 386 6.17 -29.02 13.56
N LYS A 387 6.39 -27.75 13.31
CA LYS A 387 7.64 -27.05 13.65
C LYS A 387 7.86 -26.92 15.17
N THR A 388 6.79 -26.88 15.94
CA THR A 388 6.81 -26.89 17.41
C THR A 388 6.76 -28.31 18.01
N ARG A 389 6.89 -29.35 17.16
CA ARG A 389 6.91 -30.77 17.53
C ARG A 389 5.59 -31.34 18.09
N ASP A 390 4.50 -30.67 17.88
CA ASP A 390 3.15 -31.15 18.17
C ASP A 390 2.61 -31.90 16.96
N VAL A 391 3.06 -33.13 16.81
CA VAL A 391 2.74 -34.01 15.66
C VAL A 391 1.27 -34.41 15.64
N GLU A 392 0.68 -34.62 16.82
CA GLU A 392 -0.70 -35.09 16.96
C GLU A 392 -1.68 -34.01 16.50
N THR A 393 -1.55 -32.75 17.00
CA THR A 393 -2.37 -31.65 16.56
C THR A 393 -2.16 -31.31 15.09
N ALA A 394 -0.89 -31.35 14.60
CA ALA A 394 -0.59 -31.12 13.19
C ALA A 394 -1.34 -32.12 12.29
N PHE A 395 -1.41 -33.40 12.69
CA PHE A 395 -2.10 -34.44 11.94
C PHE A 395 -3.59 -34.13 11.78
N GLY A 396 -4.28 -33.76 12.89
CA GLY A 396 -5.70 -33.38 12.88
C GLY A 396 -5.97 -32.16 11.99
N VAL A 397 -5.11 -31.14 12.07
CA VAL A 397 -5.24 -29.92 11.25
C VAL A 397 -5.07 -30.23 9.75
N PHE A 398 -4.13 -31.11 9.35
CA PHE A 398 -4.00 -31.49 7.95
C PHE A 398 -5.13 -32.38 7.46
N GLU A 399 -5.74 -33.22 8.34
CA GLU A 399 -6.97 -33.95 7.99
C GLU A 399 -8.14 -33.00 7.75
N ALA A 400 -8.31 -31.98 8.57
CA ALA A 400 -9.31 -30.93 8.33
C ALA A 400 -9.06 -30.19 7.01
N ALA A 401 -7.82 -29.79 6.74
CA ALA A 401 -7.45 -29.13 5.48
C ALA A 401 -7.74 -30.00 4.24
N ARG A 402 -7.51 -31.31 4.35
CA ARG A 402 -7.80 -32.27 3.28
C ARG A 402 -9.30 -32.48 3.08
N ALA A 403 -10.05 -32.54 4.16
CA ALA A 403 -11.51 -32.67 4.10
C ALA A 403 -12.17 -31.45 3.44
N LEU A 404 -11.62 -30.26 3.69
CA LEU A 404 -12.11 -29.00 3.12
C LEU A 404 -11.84 -28.90 1.60
N ASP A 405 -10.67 -29.34 1.14
CA ASP A 405 -10.30 -29.28 -0.27
C ASP A 405 -9.53 -30.54 -0.71
N PRO A 406 -10.26 -31.60 -1.08
CA PRO A 406 -9.64 -32.88 -1.47
C PRO A 406 -8.80 -32.83 -2.74
N ASP A 407 -9.02 -31.82 -3.59
CA ASP A 407 -8.34 -31.66 -4.88
C ASP A 407 -6.96 -30.99 -4.73
N LYS A 408 -6.63 -30.50 -3.54
CA LYS A 408 -5.30 -29.94 -3.27
C LYS A 408 -4.33 -31.03 -2.77
N PRO A 409 -3.15 -31.17 -3.43
CA PRO A 409 -2.20 -32.22 -3.04
C PRO A 409 -1.48 -31.93 -1.70
N ALA A 410 -1.33 -30.64 -1.35
CA ALA A 410 -0.51 -30.24 -0.21
C ALA A 410 -0.95 -30.85 1.14
N PRO A 411 -2.23 -30.84 1.55
CA PRO A 411 -2.64 -31.49 2.81
C PRO A 411 -2.33 -33.00 2.84
N LEU A 412 -2.61 -33.70 1.76
CA LEU A 412 -2.36 -35.14 1.66
C LEU A 412 -0.85 -35.46 1.70
N GLU A 413 -0.03 -34.69 1.00
CA GLU A 413 1.44 -34.79 1.01
C GLU A 413 2.01 -34.59 2.43
N ARG A 414 1.42 -33.65 3.20
CA ARG A 414 1.81 -33.43 4.61
C ARG A 414 1.43 -34.59 5.50
N LEU A 415 0.23 -35.13 5.36
CA LEU A 415 -0.20 -36.31 6.11
C LEU A 415 0.72 -37.51 5.85
N ILE A 416 1.05 -37.81 4.59
CA ILE A 416 1.98 -38.86 4.21
C ILE A 416 3.34 -38.64 4.92
N THR A 417 3.88 -37.43 4.86
CA THR A 417 5.18 -37.11 5.49
C THR A 417 5.14 -37.28 7.00
N LEU A 418 4.01 -36.98 7.64
CA LEU A 418 3.82 -37.11 9.08
C LEU A 418 3.67 -38.52 9.59
N CYS A 419 3.27 -39.47 8.75
CA CYS A 419 3.13 -40.85 9.16
C CYS A 419 4.44 -41.45 9.70
N ARG A 420 5.62 -40.99 9.21
CA ARG A 420 6.92 -41.45 9.70
C ARG A 420 7.19 -41.05 11.15
N PRO A 421 7.17 -39.76 11.54
CA PRO A 421 7.35 -39.35 12.94
C PRO A 421 6.22 -39.89 13.85
N ALA A 422 5.01 -40.06 13.32
CA ALA A 422 3.86 -40.62 14.05
C ALA A 422 3.91 -42.15 14.17
N ARG A 423 4.92 -42.84 13.58
CA ARG A 423 5.07 -44.27 13.56
C ARG A 423 3.86 -45.06 13.01
N GLN A 424 3.27 -44.54 11.93
CA GLN A 424 2.08 -45.10 11.28
C GLN A 424 2.38 -45.58 9.84
N PRO A 425 3.18 -46.66 9.65
CA PRO A 425 3.61 -47.07 8.30
C PRO A 425 2.46 -47.63 7.43
N GLU A 426 1.47 -48.28 8.01
CA GLU A 426 0.32 -48.79 7.25
C GLU A 426 -0.56 -47.63 6.74
N ARG A 427 -0.80 -46.62 7.56
CA ARG A 427 -1.51 -45.40 7.16
C ARG A 427 -0.78 -44.66 6.04
N ALA A 428 0.55 -44.63 6.09
CA ALA A 428 1.36 -44.04 5.04
C ALA A 428 1.16 -44.73 3.68
N LYS A 429 1.10 -46.07 3.67
CA LYS A 429 0.85 -46.85 2.43
C LYS A 429 -0.53 -46.55 1.85
N GLU A 430 -1.56 -46.47 2.67
CA GLU A 430 -2.91 -46.14 2.27
C GLU A 430 -2.97 -44.73 1.63
N LEU A 431 -2.40 -43.75 2.31
CA LEU A 431 -2.37 -42.36 1.83
C LEU A 431 -1.52 -42.21 0.56
N LEU A 432 -0.44 -42.99 0.40
CA LEU A 432 0.36 -42.99 -0.84
C LEU A 432 -0.41 -43.59 -2.01
N ALA A 433 -1.16 -44.65 -1.80
CA ALA A 433 -1.99 -45.28 -2.82
C ALA A 433 -3.09 -44.28 -3.27
N GLU A 434 -3.69 -43.59 -2.32
CA GLU A 434 -4.67 -42.55 -2.60
C GLU A 434 -4.05 -41.37 -3.36
N HIS A 435 -2.87 -40.87 -2.93
CA HIS A 435 -2.15 -39.83 -3.61
C HIS A 435 -1.82 -40.17 -5.06
N ALA A 436 -1.45 -41.45 -5.32
CA ALA A 436 -1.16 -41.88 -6.67
C ALA A 436 -2.42 -41.85 -7.57
N ARG A 437 -3.57 -42.18 -6.99
CA ARG A 437 -4.88 -42.13 -7.69
C ARG A 437 -5.35 -40.71 -7.97
N LEU A 438 -5.25 -39.81 -6.98
CA LEU A 438 -5.77 -38.43 -7.08
C LEU A 438 -4.80 -37.52 -7.84
N PHE A 439 -3.49 -37.70 -7.67
CA PHE A 439 -2.46 -36.82 -8.22
C PHE A 439 -1.41 -37.59 -9.04
N PRO A 440 -1.79 -38.20 -10.19
CA PRO A 440 -0.87 -39.04 -10.99
C PRO A 440 0.38 -38.28 -11.44
N GLY A 441 0.25 -36.97 -11.78
CA GLY A 441 1.37 -36.13 -12.21
C GLY A 441 2.41 -35.79 -11.12
N ARG A 442 2.19 -36.18 -9.85
CA ARG A 442 3.07 -35.86 -8.71
C ARG A 442 4.02 -37.01 -8.35
N GLU A 443 4.54 -37.72 -9.34
CA GLU A 443 5.46 -38.87 -9.11
C GLU A 443 6.73 -38.50 -8.34
N ASN A 444 7.28 -37.30 -8.58
CA ASN A 444 8.51 -36.85 -7.91
C ASN A 444 8.35 -36.80 -6.38
N PHE A 445 7.18 -36.40 -5.89
CA PHE A 445 6.88 -36.43 -4.46
C PHE A 445 6.96 -37.85 -3.94
N ARG A 446 6.27 -38.82 -4.60
CA ARG A 446 6.22 -40.24 -4.18
C ARG A 446 7.59 -40.91 -4.21
N LYS A 447 8.43 -40.62 -5.23
CA LYS A 447 9.80 -41.14 -5.34
C LYS A 447 10.74 -40.62 -4.24
N ASN A 448 10.51 -39.39 -3.77
CA ASN A 448 11.35 -38.77 -2.75
C ASN A 448 10.84 -38.99 -1.31
N THR A 449 9.68 -39.62 -1.14
CA THR A 449 9.13 -39.93 0.18
C THR A 449 9.71 -41.21 0.68
N ASN A 450 10.78 -41.15 1.48
CA ASN A 450 11.36 -42.29 2.20
C ASN A 450 10.48 -42.62 3.40
N LEU A 451 9.59 -43.60 3.28
CA LEU A 451 8.74 -44.16 4.36
C LEU A 451 9.37 -45.36 4.98
#